data_f871cea20aa39b658a2b2c459347792a
#
_entry.id   f871cea20aa39b658a2b2c459347792a
#
_cell.length_a   1.000
_cell.length_b   1.000
_cell.length_c   1.000
_cell.angle_alpha   90.00
_cell.angle_beta   90.00
_cell.angle_gamma   90.00
#
_symmetry.space_group_name_H-M   'P 1'
#
loop_
_entity.id
_entity.type
_entity.pdbx_description
1 polymer ?
#
loop_
_entity_poly.entity_id
_entity_poly.type
_entity_poly.pdbx_seq_one_letter_code
_entity_poly.pdbx_strand_id
1 'polypeptide(L)' 'MDDRFNFGGALGRLKDGRKVARRGWNGEGMFIQLQTPDEHSKMRRPYLYMSPVDGELVPWVASQSDLLADDWYEVQ' A
#
# COMPACT_ATOMS: atom_id res chain seq x y z
N MET A 1 22.00 4.98 -1.69
CA MET A 1 21.58 3.57 -1.67
C MET A 1 20.12 3.49 -2.10
N ASP A 2 19.77 2.52 -2.93
CA ASP A 2 18.42 2.40 -3.45
C ASP A 2 17.57 1.58 -2.50
N ASP A 3 16.52 2.19 -1.94
CA ASP A 3 15.62 1.54 -0.98
C ASP A 3 14.41 0.90 -1.63
N ARG A 4 14.42 0.78 -2.96
CA ARG A 4 13.30 0.20 -3.68
C ARG A 4 13.30 -1.32 -3.60
N PHE A 5 12.09 -1.89 -3.68
CA PHE A 5 11.92 -3.34 -3.63
C PHE A 5 10.74 -3.73 -4.52
N ASN A 6 10.58 -5.02 -4.71
CA ASN A 6 9.47 -5.57 -5.47
C ASN A 6 8.21 -5.67 -4.60
N PHE A 7 7.11 -6.14 -5.18
CA PHE A 7 5.86 -6.23 -4.44
C PHE A 7 5.94 -7.23 -3.29
N GLY A 8 6.75 -8.28 -3.41
CA GLY A 8 6.97 -9.20 -2.28
C GLY A 8 7.50 -8.46 -1.07
N GLY A 9 8.48 -7.59 -1.27
CA GLY A 9 8.98 -6.74 -0.21
C GLY A 9 7.95 -5.76 0.31
N ALA A 10 7.14 -5.19 -0.59
CA ALA A 10 6.06 -4.29 -0.20
C ALA A 10 5.04 -5.01 0.68
N LEU A 11 4.65 -6.22 0.28
CA LEU A 11 3.65 -6.98 1.03
C LEU A 11 4.14 -7.31 2.43
N GLY A 12 5.43 -7.65 2.57
CA GLY A 12 6.01 -7.89 3.89
C GLY A 12 5.89 -6.69 4.79
N ARG A 13 6.16 -5.50 4.26
CA ARG A 13 6.06 -4.27 5.03
C ARG A 13 4.61 -3.94 5.37
N LEU A 14 3.68 -4.20 4.44
CA LEU A 14 2.25 -4.00 4.70
C LEU A 14 1.77 -4.89 5.83
N LYS A 15 2.23 -6.13 5.88
CA LYS A 15 1.86 -7.05 6.96
C LYS A 15 2.42 -6.60 8.31
N ASP A 16 3.50 -5.84 8.29
CA ASP A 16 4.08 -5.24 9.51
C ASP A 16 3.40 -3.92 9.88
N GLY A 17 2.37 -3.50 9.15
CA GLY A 17 1.66 -2.26 9.45
C GLY A 17 2.28 -1.02 8.85
N ARG A 18 3.21 -1.16 7.92
CA ARG A 18 3.92 -0.03 7.34
C ARG A 18 3.23 0.43 6.06
N LYS A 19 3.54 1.65 5.66
CA LYS A 19 3.00 2.27 4.45
C LYS A 19 3.97 2.08 3.31
N VAL A 20 3.47 1.77 2.12
CA VAL A 20 4.31 1.64 0.94
C VAL A 20 3.67 2.36 -0.24
N ALA A 21 4.51 2.72 -1.21
CA ALA A 21 4.06 3.39 -2.43
C ALA A 21 5.01 3.02 -3.56
N ARG A 22 4.64 3.41 -4.77
CA ARG A 22 5.49 3.19 -5.94
C ARG A 22 6.06 4.52 -6.44
N ARG A 23 7.32 4.48 -6.86
CA ARG A 23 7.95 5.66 -7.48
C ARG A 23 7.24 6.08 -8.75
N GLY A 24 6.68 5.11 -9.48
CA GLY A 24 5.99 5.38 -10.74
C GLY A 24 4.59 5.94 -10.61
N TRP A 25 4.06 6.06 -9.39
CA TRP A 25 2.72 6.62 -9.22
C TRP A 25 2.73 8.12 -9.44
N ASN A 26 1.63 8.62 -10.05
CA ASN A 26 1.43 10.04 -10.24
C ASN A 26 0.76 10.62 -9.00
N GLY A 27 1.41 11.55 -8.35
CA GLY A 27 0.86 12.22 -7.18
C GLY A 27 1.67 11.93 -5.93
N GLU A 28 2.08 12.99 -5.27
CA GLU A 28 2.83 12.88 -4.04
C GLU A 28 1.91 12.59 -2.87
N GLY A 29 2.43 11.88 -1.88
CA GLY A 29 1.68 11.58 -0.67
C GLY A 29 0.75 10.40 -0.77
N MET A 30 0.69 9.72 -1.92
CA MET A 30 -0.11 8.50 -2.06
C MET A 30 0.61 7.33 -1.41
N PHE A 31 -0.15 6.49 -0.72
CA PHE A 31 0.41 5.25 -0.15
C PHE A 31 -0.70 4.23 0.04
N ILE A 32 -0.30 2.97 0.20
CA ILE A 32 -1.23 1.92 0.62
C ILE A 32 -0.80 1.40 1.99
N GLN A 33 -1.77 0.89 2.73
CA GLN A 33 -1.56 0.35 4.06
C GLN A 33 -2.57 -0.76 4.31
N LEU A 34 -2.23 -1.67 5.22
CA LEU A 34 -3.13 -2.76 5.61
C LEU A 34 -4.08 -2.27 6.68
N GLN A 35 -5.37 -2.54 6.47
CA GLN A 35 -6.39 -2.34 7.50
C GLN A 35 -6.66 -3.69 8.15
N THR A 36 -6.47 -3.75 9.45
CA THR A 36 -6.80 -4.94 10.23
C THR A 36 -8.12 -4.68 10.95
N PRO A 37 -9.19 -5.40 10.59
CA PRO A 37 -10.49 -5.18 11.21
C PRO A 37 -10.48 -5.56 12.69
N ASP A 38 -11.30 -4.85 13.47
CA ASP A 38 -11.55 -5.17 14.86
C ASP A 38 -13.02 -5.60 15.02
N GLU A 39 -13.47 -5.75 16.27
CA GLU A 39 -14.82 -6.22 16.56
C GLU A 39 -15.90 -5.22 16.11
N HIS A 40 -15.54 -3.97 15.86
CA HIS A 40 -16.47 -2.93 15.43
C HIS A 40 -16.45 -2.71 13.93
N SER A 41 -15.57 -3.40 13.21
CA SER A 41 -15.43 -3.23 11.77
C SER A 41 -16.50 -4.01 11.03
N LYS A 42 -17.00 -3.44 9.92
CA LYS A 42 -17.91 -4.16 9.04
C LYS A 42 -17.19 -5.24 8.26
N MET A 43 -15.97 -4.93 7.81
CA MET A 43 -15.12 -5.91 7.12
C MET A 43 -14.53 -6.86 8.16
N ARG A 44 -14.55 -8.14 7.86
CA ARG A 44 -14.10 -9.16 8.79
C ARG A 44 -12.69 -9.65 8.51
N ARG A 45 -12.16 -9.39 7.32
CA ARG A 45 -10.83 -9.82 6.93
C ARG A 45 -9.95 -8.62 6.66
N PRO A 46 -8.64 -8.72 6.88
CA PRO A 46 -7.74 -7.63 6.54
C PRO A 46 -7.80 -7.31 5.05
N TYR A 47 -7.61 -6.05 4.71
CA TYR A 47 -7.59 -5.61 3.32
C TYR A 47 -6.66 -4.41 3.18
N LEU A 48 -6.23 -4.19 1.94
CA LEU A 48 -5.38 -3.04 1.63
C LEU A 48 -6.24 -1.87 1.20
N TYR A 49 -5.87 -0.69 1.64
CA TYR A 49 -6.51 0.54 1.21
C TYR A 49 -5.47 1.54 0.75
N MET A 50 -5.90 2.44 -0.11
CA MET A 50 -5.05 3.51 -0.60
C MET A 50 -5.50 4.83 -0.02
N SER A 51 -4.53 5.64 0.42
CA SER A 51 -4.75 7.04 0.73
C SER A 51 -4.33 7.84 -0.51
N PRO A 52 -5.29 8.36 -1.28
CA PRO A 52 -4.97 9.15 -2.46
C PRO A 52 -4.64 10.58 -2.08
N VAL A 53 -4.30 11.38 -3.09
CA VAL A 53 -3.90 12.77 -2.89
C VAL A 53 -4.98 13.58 -2.19
N ASP A 54 -6.26 13.30 -2.47
CA ASP A 54 -7.38 14.05 -1.89
C ASP A 54 -7.76 13.60 -0.48
N GLY A 55 -7.11 12.56 0.05
CA GLY A 55 -7.35 12.10 1.41
C GLY A 55 -8.53 11.17 1.60
N GLU A 56 -9.28 10.85 0.54
CA GLU A 56 -10.42 9.94 0.64
C GLU A 56 -9.95 8.50 0.50
N LEU A 57 -9.97 7.75 1.59
CA LEU A 57 -9.47 6.37 1.60
C LEU A 57 -10.36 5.46 0.75
N VAL A 58 -9.73 4.63 -0.07
CA VAL A 58 -10.44 3.69 -0.92
C VAL A 58 -9.80 2.31 -0.83
N PRO A 59 -10.58 1.23 -0.94
CA PRO A 59 -9.98 -0.10 -1.06
C PRO A 59 -9.07 -0.16 -2.28
N TRP A 60 -7.95 -0.86 -2.15
CA TRP A 60 -6.95 -0.89 -3.23
C TRP A 60 -6.91 -2.26 -3.87
N VAL A 61 -6.93 -2.28 -5.18
CA VAL A 61 -6.75 -3.49 -5.99
C VAL A 61 -5.50 -3.29 -6.84
N ALA A 62 -4.56 -4.20 -6.70
CA ALA A 62 -3.31 -4.11 -7.44
C ALA A 62 -3.53 -4.38 -8.92
N SER A 63 -3.00 -3.52 -9.77
CA SER A 63 -2.91 -3.82 -11.20
C SER A 63 -1.75 -4.78 -11.44
N GLN A 64 -1.70 -5.36 -12.63
CA GLN A 64 -0.55 -6.20 -12.96
C GLN A 64 0.74 -5.39 -12.94
N SER A 65 0.68 -4.14 -13.39
CA SER A 65 1.85 -3.26 -13.33
C SER A 65 2.34 -3.09 -11.89
N ASP A 66 1.42 -2.96 -10.94
CA ASP A 66 1.78 -2.84 -9.53
C ASP A 66 2.44 -4.12 -9.00
N LEU A 67 1.86 -5.27 -9.36
CA LEU A 67 2.37 -6.56 -8.87
C LEU A 67 3.75 -6.89 -9.41
N LEU A 68 4.05 -6.47 -10.64
CA LEU A 68 5.30 -6.78 -11.30
C LEU A 68 6.35 -5.68 -11.17
N ALA A 69 6.00 -4.58 -10.52
CA ALA A 69 6.91 -3.46 -10.35
C ALA A 69 8.00 -3.78 -9.32
N ASP A 70 9.14 -3.14 -9.50
CA ASP A 70 10.25 -3.23 -8.55
C ASP A 70 10.67 -1.85 -8.03
N ASP A 71 9.75 -0.89 -8.11
CA ASP A 71 9.98 0.49 -7.67
C ASP A 71 9.19 0.85 -6.41
N TRP A 72 8.81 -0.15 -5.63
CA TRP A 72 8.13 0.06 -4.36
C TRP A 72 9.10 0.64 -3.32
N TYR A 73 8.59 1.46 -2.43
CA TYR A 73 9.39 2.00 -1.34
C TYR A 73 8.53 2.21 -0.10
N GLU A 74 9.17 2.25 1.06
CA GLU A 74 8.46 2.48 2.32
C GLU A 74 8.28 3.98 2.54
N VAL A 75 7.05 4.37 2.91
CA VAL A 75 6.70 5.76 3.21
C VAL A 75 6.86 5.98 4.71
N GLN A 76 7.56 7.04 5.05
CA GLN A 76 7.80 7.38 6.45
C GLN A 76 6.61 8.05 7.11
#